data_936575d1300348fb51821f9159dc881b
#
_entry.id   936575d1300348fb51821f9159dc881b
#
_cell.length_a   1.000
_cell.length_b   1.000
_cell.length_c   1.000
_cell.angle_alpha   90.00
_cell.angle_beta   90.00
_cell.angle_gamma   90.00
#
_symmetry.space_group_name_H-M   'P 1'
#
loop_
_entity.id
_entity.type
_entity.pdbx_description
1 polymer ?
#
loop_
_entity_poly.entity_id
_entity_poly.type
_entity_poly.pdbx_seq_one_letter_code
_entity_poly.pdbx_strand_id
1 'polypeptide(L)'
;MTALSDIQRLVECESPTEDLAACNQVIDIAIDIASKVLTLKAEKIVENGRPVFWWGAKNPKILLLAHLDTVWPKGTFTPTWQVNGDKASGPGVFDMKCGFIQAMHSLVGITDAQSKIALVATTDEETGSATSKDLIERLSKGADAVLVFEASLDGKVKTGRKGTAMYQIKVTGLASHAGLEPEKGINATTEIAKLVLQIAALENLEFGTTAVPTVMKSGTTTNTVPALATLDIDVRSFTNAELARIDKSIRNLKSDVAKLK
;
A
#
# COMPACT_ATOMS: atom_id res chain seq x y z
N MET A 1 16.42 -5.36 27.22
CA MET A 1 16.50 -5.50 25.75
C MET A 1 16.62 -4.11 25.16
N THR A 2 17.33 -3.96 24.06
CA THR A 2 17.47 -2.67 23.36
C THR A 2 16.44 -2.58 22.25
N ALA A 3 16.06 -1.37 21.83
CA ALA A 3 15.16 -1.19 20.68
C ALA A 3 15.68 -1.92 19.43
N LEU A 4 17.00 -1.98 19.22
CA LEU A 4 17.60 -2.70 18.09
C LEU A 4 17.33 -4.20 18.15
N SER A 5 17.42 -4.83 19.35
CA SER A 5 17.11 -6.26 19.50
C SER A 5 15.61 -6.56 19.30
N ASP A 6 14.75 -5.62 19.64
CA ASP A 6 13.30 -5.75 19.42
C ASP A 6 12.95 -5.64 17.94
N ILE A 7 13.59 -4.70 17.21
CA ILE A 7 13.48 -4.60 15.74
C ILE A 7 13.94 -5.91 15.10
N GLN A 8 15.11 -6.43 15.47
CA GLN A 8 15.64 -7.69 14.94
C GLN A 8 14.63 -8.83 15.08
N ARG A 9 14.04 -9.01 16.24
CA ARG A 9 13.04 -10.07 16.48
C ARG A 9 11.83 -9.97 15.56
N LEU A 10 11.33 -8.76 15.31
CA LEU A 10 10.21 -8.54 14.38
C LEU A 10 10.62 -8.79 12.92
N VAL A 11 11.84 -8.38 12.54
CA VAL A 11 12.34 -8.56 11.16
C VAL A 11 12.60 -10.02 10.85
N GLU A 12 13.22 -10.77 11.78
CA GLU A 12 13.48 -12.22 11.65
C GLU A 12 12.19 -13.05 11.55
N CYS A 13 11.06 -12.52 12.08
CA CYS A 13 9.74 -13.03 11.79
C CYS A 13 9.26 -12.42 10.46
N GLU A 14 9.64 -13.05 9.36
CA GLU A 14 9.15 -12.65 8.05
C GLU A 14 7.62 -12.76 7.98
N SER A 15 6.94 -11.65 7.70
CA SER A 15 5.48 -11.53 7.78
C SER A 15 4.89 -10.98 6.47
N PRO A 16 5.03 -11.70 5.33
CA PRO A 16 4.36 -11.27 4.10
C PRO A 16 2.85 -11.22 4.29
N THR A 17 2.18 -10.20 3.74
CA THR A 17 0.75 -9.96 3.92
C THR A 17 -0.11 -11.18 3.60
N GLU A 18 0.27 -11.95 2.58
CA GLU A 18 -0.48 -13.14 2.15
C GLU A 18 -0.36 -14.34 3.11
N ASP A 19 0.63 -14.35 4.02
CA ASP A 19 0.82 -15.42 5.00
C ASP A 19 0.17 -15.07 6.34
N LEU A 20 -1.10 -15.43 6.51
CA LEU A 20 -1.86 -15.17 7.72
C LEU A 20 -1.24 -15.81 8.98
N ALA A 21 -0.57 -16.95 8.85
CA ALA A 21 0.11 -17.60 9.97
C ALA A 21 1.32 -16.76 10.43
N ALA A 22 2.10 -16.24 9.49
CA ALA A 22 3.21 -15.33 9.78
C ALA A 22 2.74 -13.99 10.34
N CYS A 23 1.62 -13.45 9.83
CA CYS A 23 0.98 -12.27 10.40
C CYS A 23 0.53 -12.50 11.86
N ASN A 24 -0.01 -13.67 12.19
CA ASN A 24 -0.33 -14.01 13.58
C ASN A 24 0.93 -14.10 14.46
N GLN A 25 2.00 -14.70 13.94
CA GLN A 25 3.26 -14.87 14.67
C GLN A 25 3.94 -13.52 14.96
N VAL A 26 3.98 -12.59 13.99
CA VAL A 26 4.61 -11.28 14.22
C VAL A 26 3.84 -10.46 15.25
N ILE A 27 2.50 -10.57 15.30
CA ILE A 27 1.68 -9.94 16.35
C ILE A 27 1.99 -10.55 17.73
N ASP A 28 2.15 -11.88 17.84
CA ASP A 28 2.51 -12.52 19.11
C ASP A 28 3.89 -12.06 19.61
N ILE A 29 4.85 -11.91 18.70
CA ILE A 29 6.18 -11.36 19.02
C ILE A 29 6.06 -9.89 19.47
N ALA A 30 5.26 -9.08 18.81
CA ALA A 30 5.02 -7.69 19.17
C ALA A 30 4.41 -7.57 20.58
N ILE A 31 3.47 -8.44 20.93
CA ILE A 31 2.87 -8.51 22.28
C ILE A 31 3.89 -8.92 23.33
N ASP A 32 4.75 -9.91 23.03
CA ASP A 32 5.84 -10.30 23.96
C ASP A 32 6.81 -9.15 24.19
N ILE A 33 7.20 -8.41 23.16
CA ILE A 33 8.02 -7.21 23.28
C ILE A 33 7.31 -6.16 24.14
N ALA A 34 6.04 -5.86 23.84
CA ALA A 34 5.26 -4.90 24.60
C ALA A 34 5.15 -5.24 26.08
N SER A 35 5.02 -6.53 26.43
CA SER A 35 4.94 -6.99 27.82
C SER A 35 6.19 -6.68 28.66
N LYS A 36 7.33 -6.44 28.00
CA LYS A 36 8.61 -6.11 28.63
C LYS A 36 8.94 -4.62 28.65
N VAL A 37 8.29 -3.86 27.75
CA VAL A 37 8.56 -2.45 27.50
C VAL A 37 7.49 -1.57 28.10
N LEU A 38 6.22 -1.99 28.03
CA LEU A 38 5.06 -1.20 28.41
C LEU A 38 4.43 -1.69 29.72
N THR A 39 3.82 -0.79 30.48
CA THR A 39 3.16 -1.10 31.76
C THR A 39 1.77 -1.71 31.57
N LEU A 40 1.02 -1.29 30.56
CA LEU A 40 -0.28 -1.88 30.20
C LEU A 40 -0.06 -3.10 29.31
N LYS A 41 -0.95 -4.08 29.45
CA LYS A 41 -0.95 -5.28 28.62
C LYS A 41 -1.41 -4.93 27.20
N ALA A 42 -0.63 -5.36 26.20
CA ALA A 42 -1.07 -5.36 24.81
C ALA A 42 -1.93 -6.59 24.51
N GLU A 43 -2.82 -6.48 23.53
CA GLU A 43 -3.77 -7.51 23.14
C GLU A 43 -3.66 -7.79 21.64
N LYS A 44 -3.93 -9.04 21.25
CA LYS A 44 -4.22 -9.40 19.87
C LYS A 44 -5.73 -9.37 19.69
N ILE A 45 -6.21 -8.52 18.79
CA ILE A 45 -7.59 -8.56 18.34
C ILE A 45 -7.66 -9.11 16.91
N VAL A 46 -8.85 -9.47 16.45
CA VAL A 46 -9.07 -9.93 15.08
C VAL A 46 -10.08 -8.98 14.42
N GLU A 47 -9.67 -8.38 13.31
CA GLU A 47 -10.52 -7.51 12.50
C GLU A 47 -10.69 -8.16 11.11
N ASN A 48 -11.93 -8.50 10.74
CA ASN A 48 -12.26 -9.17 9.46
C ASN A 48 -11.34 -10.36 9.12
N GLY A 49 -11.02 -11.20 10.14
CA GLY A 49 -10.21 -12.40 9.99
C GLY A 49 -8.69 -12.17 10.06
N ARG A 50 -8.21 -10.93 10.25
CA ARG A 50 -6.79 -10.62 10.36
C ARG A 50 -6.38 -10.21 11.79
N PRO A 51 -5.20 -10.62 12.26
CA PRO A 51 -4.69 -10.24 13.56
C PRO A 51 -4.21 -8.79 13.54
N VAL A 52 -4.50 -8.09 14.63
CA VAL A 52 -4.09 -6.70 14.86
C VAL A 52 -3.51 -6.61 16.27
N PHE A 53 -2.38 -5.93 16.40
CA PHE A 53 -1.83 -5.53 17.68
C PHE A 53 -2.60 -4.35 18.23
N TRP A 54 -2.99 -4.43 19.50
CA TRP A 54 -3.67 -3.36 20.21
C TRP A 54 -3.03 -3.11 21.57
N TRP A 55 -2.78 -1.84 21.86
CA TRP A 55 -2.38 -1.39 23.19
C TRP A 55 -3.07 -0.06 23.51
N GLY A 56 -3.57 0.10 24.75
CA GLY A 56 -4.07 1.35 25.30
C GLY A 56 -5.57 1.59 25.13
N ALA A 57 -5.96 2.83 24.91
CA ALA A 57 -7.35 3.30 24.95
C ALA A 57 -8.22 2.71 23.84
N LYS A 58 -9.48 2.39 24.16
CA LYS A 58 -10.47 1.95 23.16
C LYS A 58 -11.00 3.12 22.29
N ASN A 59 -11.03 4.33 22.85
CA ASN A 59 -11.40 5.56 22.17
C ASN A 59 -10.26 6.57 22.34
N PRO A 60 -9.17 6.44 21.58
CA PRO A 60 -7.98 7.25 21.78
C PRO A 60 -8.21 8.71 21.38
N LYS A 61 -7.52 9.62 22.08
CA LYS A 61 -7.31 11.01 21.64
C LYS A 61 -6.08 11.13 20.76
N ILE A 62 -5.12 10.24 20.95
CA ILE A 62 -3.93 10.12 20.09
C ILE A 62 -3.86 8.67 19.65
N LEU A 63 -3.94 8.44 18.35
CA LEU A 63 -3.74 7.14 17.72
C LEU A 63 -2.34 7.06 17.12
N LEU A 64 -1.53 6.11 17.61
CA LEU A 64 -0.28 5.72 16.98
C LEU A 64 -0.59 4.53 16.07
N LEU A 65 -0.38 4.69 14.79
CA LEU A 65 -0.73 3.70 13.76
C LEU A 65 0.52 3.17 13.07
N ALA A 66 0.58 1.85 12.93
CA ALA A 66 1.64 1.14 12.24
C ALA A 66 1.09 -0.10 11.53
N HIS A 67 1.95 -0.79 10.76
CA HIS A 67 1.69 -2.14 10.27
C HIS A 67 2.90 -3.06 10.49
N LEU A 68 2.66 -4.37 10.49
CA LEU A 68 3.67 -5.39 10.72
C LEU A 68 3.75 -6.43 9.60
N ASP A 69 2.91 -6.33 8.59
CA ASP A 69 3.05 -7.08 7.33
C ASP A 69 4.10 -6.46 6.42
N THR A 70 4.52 -7.19 5.40
CA THR A 70 5.52 -6.76 4.42
C THR A 70 5.18 -7.27 3.03
N VAL A 71 5.67 -6.59 1.99
CA VAL A 71 5.58 -7.03 0.58
C VAL A 71 6.52 -8.20 0.24
N TRP A 72 7.50 -8.50 1.10
CA TRP A 72 8.58 -9.43 0.81
C TRP A 72 8.17 -10.88 1.02
N PRO A 73 8.25 -11.76 0.00
CA PRO A 73 8.11 -13.21 0.20
C PRO A 73 9.16 -13.74 1.18
N LYS A 74 8.79 -14.76 1.96
CA LYS A 74 9.74 -15.43 2.87
C LYS A 74 10.98 -15.93 2.11
N GLY A 75 12.13 -15.80 2.76
CA GLY A 75 13.43 -16.21 2.21
C GLY A 75 14.02 -15.25 1.17
N THR A 76 13.42 -14.07 0.96
CA THR A 76 13.97 -13.06 0.04
C THR A 76 15.31 -12.52 0.54
N PHE A 77 15.51 -12.44 1.85
CA PHE A 77 16.74 -11.92 2.45
C PHE A 77 17.56 -13.06 3.06
N THR A 78 18.87 -13.09 2.74
CA THR A 78 19.83 -14.05 3.30
C THR A 78 21.13 -13.33 3.64
N PRO A 79 21.46 -13.14 4.94
CA PRO A 79 20.63 -13.43 6.11
C PRO A 79 19.40 -12.50 6.20
N THR A 80 18.36 -12.95 6.89
CA THR A 80 17.11 -12.18 7.10
C THR A 80 17.36 -10.87 7.85
N TRP A 81 18.31 -10.84 8.77
CA TRP A 81 18.73 -9.66 9.50
C TRP A 81 20.23 -9.43 9.35
N GLN A 82 20.62 -8.21 9.04
CA GLN A 82 22.02 -7.81 8.97
C GLN A 82 22.22 -6.39 9.51
N VAL A 83 23.28 -6.20 10.28
CA VAL A 83 23.74 -4.87 10.70
C VAL A 83 25.14 -4.65 10.13
N ASN A 84 25.32 -3.51 9.46
CA ASN A 84 26.60 -3.09 8.92
C ASN A 84 26.86 -1.61 9.29
N GLY A 85 27.72 -1.40 10.28
CA GLY A 85 27.94 -0.09 10.88
C GLY A 85 26.66 0.46 11.52
N ASP A 86 26.19 1.57 11.01
CA ASP A 86 25.00 2.29 11.48
C ASP A 86 23.70 1.90 10.71
N LYS A 87 23.79 0.92 9.83
CA LYS A 87 22.68 0.48 8.97
C LYS A 87 22.22 -0.93 9.32
N ALA A 88 20.91 -1.10 9.42
CA ALA A 88 20.27 -2.40 9.52
C ALA A 88 19.46 -2.70 8.24
N SER A 89 19.43 -3.96 7.83
CA SER A 89 18.67 -4.42 6.67
C SER A 89 17.93 -5.72 6.97
N GLY A 90 16.78 -5.90 6.31
CA GLY A 90 15.91 -7.06 6.43
C GLY A 90 14.46 -6.72 6.03
N PRO A 91 13.57 -7.73 5.90
CA PRO A 91 12.20 -7.53 5.42
C PRO A 91 11.39 -6.67 6.41
N GLY A 92 10.88 -5.53 5.91
CA GLY A 92 10.08 -4.60 6.69
C GLY A 92 10.85 -3.79 7.74
N VAL A 93 12.19 -3.79 7.76
CA VAL A 93 12.96 -3.00 8.73
C VAL A 93 12.66 -1.51 8.59
N PHE A 94 12.60 -1.00 7.36
CA PHE A 94 12.33 0.40 7.06
C PHE A 94 10.83 0.68 6.96
N ASP A 95 10.07 -0.23 6.38
CA ASP A 95 8.63 -0.19 6.15
C ASP A 95 7.97 -1.41 6.81
N MET A 96 7.37 -1.27 8.06
CA MET A 96 7.66 -0.16 8.97
C MET A 96 7.95 -0.67 10.40
N LYS A 97 8.54 -1.91 10.53
CA LYS A 97 8.80 -2.55 11.84
C LYS A 97 9.66 -1.68 12.77
N CYS A 98 10.62 -0.91 12.19
CA CYS A 98 11.40 0.06 12.96
C CYS A 98 10.49 1.17 13.53
N GLY A 99 9.60 1.72 12.73
CA GLY A 99 8.65 2.74 13.16
C GLY A 99 7.72 2.25 14.28
N PHE A 100 7.23 1.01 14.17
CA PHE A 100 6.43 0.39 15.23
C PHE A 100 7.19 0.31 16.57
N ILE A 101 8.45 -0.13 16.57
CA ILE A 101 9.27 -0.19 17.78
C ILE A 101 9.55 1.22 18.31
N GLN A 102 9.81 2.20 17.44
CA GLN A 102 9.96 3.59 17.88
C GLN A 102 8.69 4.11 18.55
N ALA A 103 7.51 3.85 17.97
CA ALA A 103 6.23 4.20 18.59
C ALA A 103 6.07 3.56 19.96
N MET A 104 6.36 2.26 20.07
CA MET A 104 6.26 1.53 21.33
C MET A 104 7.22 2.09 22.40
N HIS A 105 8.48 2.31 22.06
CA HIS A 105 9.47 2.84 23.01
C HIS A 105 9.20 4.29 23.39
N SER A 106 8.54 5.09 22.54
CA SER A 106 8.14 6.46 22.91
C SER A 106 7.08 6.51 24.02
N LEU A 107 6.39 5.41 24.27
CA LEU A 107 5.37 5.28 25.32
C LEU A 107 5.95 4.93 26.69
N VAL A 108 7.25 4.58 26.77
CA VAL A 108 7.91 4.25 28.04
C VAL A 108 7.92 5.47 28.95
N GLY A 109 7.41 5.31 30.18
CA GLY A 109 7.33 6.38 31.17
C GLY A 109 6.14 7.34 31.00
N ILE A 110 5.34 7.21 29.94
CA ILE A 110 4.10 7.97 29.80
C ILE A 110 2.99 7.24 30.57
N THR A 111 2.76 7.62 31.81
CA THR A 111 1.74 7.00 32.69
C THR A 111 0.40 7.70 32.65
N ASP A 112 0.40 9.02 32.70
CA ASP A 112 -0.83 9.82 32.91
C ASP A 112 -1.71 9.92 31.65
N ALA A 113 -1.12 9.73 30.45
CA ALA A 113 -1.82 9.83 29.18
C ALA A 113 -2.22 8.46 28.58
N GLN A 114 -1.88 7.34 29.22
CA GLN A 114 -2.15 5.98 28.68
C GLN A 114 -3.65 5.74 28.39
N SER A 115 -4.55 6.33 29.20
CA SER A 115 -5.99 6.23 29.00
C SER A 115 -6.51 7.01 27.76
N LYS A 116 -5.64 7.80 27.11
CA LYS A 116 -5.98 8.64 25.95
C LYS A 116 -5.22 8.23 24.68
N ILE A 117 -4.26 7.33 24.79
CA ILE A 117 -3.40 6.91 23.68
C ILE A 117 -3.72 5.46 23.31
N ALA A 118 -3.73 5.15 22.02
CA ALA A 118 -3.65 3.77 21.53
C ALA A 118 -2.48 3.61 20.58
N LEU A 119 -1.81 2.47 20.64
CA LEU A 119 -0.89 1.97 19.62
C LEU A 119 -1.55 0.77 18.94
N VAL A 120 -1.75 0.88 17.64
CA VAL A 120 -2.39 -0.15 16.82
C VAL A 120 -1.46 -0.49 15.65
N ALA A 121 -1.24 -1.79 15.41
CA ALA A 121 -0.52 -2.23 14.22
C ALA A 121 -1.33 -3.30 13.48
N THR A 122 -1.58 -3.05 12.20
CA THR A 122 -2.34 -3.92 11.28
C THR A 122 -1.44 -4.92 10.56
N THR A 123 -2.03 -5.82 9.78
CA THR A 123 -1.30 -6.83 9.00
C THR A 123 -1.81 -6.95 7.56
N ASP A 124 -2.33 -5.85 6.99
CA ASP A 124 -2.86 -5.79 5.63
C ASP A 124 -2.61 -4.44 4.94
N GLU A 125 -1.67 -3.64 5.45
CA GLU A 125 -1.36 -2.31 4.90
C GLU A 125 -0.84 -2.42 3.47
N GLU A 126 0.07 -3.32 3.22
CA GLU A 126 0.76 -3.54 1.94
C GLU A 126 -0.17 -3.97 0.79
N THR A 127 -1.40 -4.37 1.13
CA THR A 127 -2.46 -4.68 0.15
C THR A 127 -3.63 -3.69 0.19
N GLY A 128 -3.44 -2.52 0.84
CA GLY A 128 -4.39 -1.41 0.86
C GLY A 128 -5.38 -1.45 2.00
N SER A 129 -5.08 -2.12 3.11
CA SER A 129 -5.85 -2.11 4.38
C SER A 129 -7.32 -2.51 4.24
N ALA A 130 -7.64 -3.41 3.32
CA ALA A 130 -9.02 -3.76 3.00
C ALA A 130 -9.79 -4.34 4.21
N THR A 131 -9.12 -5.04 5.12
CA THR A 131 -9.72 -5.64 6.30
C THR A 131 -9.66 -4.74 7.53
N SER A 132 -8.63 -3.89 7.64
CA SER A 132 -8.42 -3.00 8.81
C SER A 132 -8.98 -1.59 8.64
N LYS A 133 -9.44 -1.21 7.44
CA LYS A 133 -9.95 0.12 7.13
C LYS A 133 -11.01 0.60 8.11
N ASP A 134 -12.04 -0.20 8.36
CA ASP A 134 -13.16 0.19 9.25
C ASP A 134 -12.68 0.42 10.69
N LEU A 135 -11.71 -0.37 11.16
CA LEU A 135 -11.07 -0.18 12.44
C LEU A 135 -10.33 1.14 12.51
N ILE A 136 -9.49 1.42 11.51
CA ILE A 136 -8.71 2.66 11.42
C ILE A 136 -9.64 3.88 11.38
N GLU A 137 -10.68 3.85 10.54
CA GLU A 137 -11.66 4.94 10.45
C GLU A 137 -12.40 5.18 11.77
N ARG A 138 -12.83 4.10 12.44
CA ARG A 138 -13.52 4.18 13.73
C ARG A 138 -12.65 4.82 14.80
N LEU A 139 -11.39 4.45 14.89
CA LEU A 139 -10.44 4.97 15.87
C LEU A 139 -10.03 6.42 15.57
N SER A 140 -9.89 6.75 14.29
CA SER A 140 -9.49 8.09 13.85
C SER A 140 -10.57 9.14 14.09
N LYS A 141 -11.85 8.77 14.01
CA LYS A 141 -12.98 9.72 14.15
C LYS A 141 -13.03 10.47 15.49
N GLY A 142 -12.54 9.86 16.57
CA GLY A 142 -12.55 10.48 17.91
C GLY A 142 -11.18 11.01 18.34
N ALA A 143 -10.15 10.81 17.53
CA ALA A 143 -8.80 11.21 17.84
C ALA A 143 -8.52 12.67 17.47
N ASP A 144 -7.79 13.37 18.33
CA ASP A 144 -7.29 14.74 18.07
C ASP A 144 -6.06 14.69 17.14
N ALA A 145 -5.33 13.54 17.14
CA ALA A 145 -4.21 13.29 16.25
C ALA A 145 -4.07 11.80 15.91
N VAL A 146 -3.69 11.52 14.65
CA VAL A 146 -3.27 10.20 14.19
C VAL A 146 -1.83 10.32 13.71
N LEU A 147 -0.92 9.58 14.34
CA LEU A 147 0.50 9.55 14.03
C LEU A 147 0.83 8.21 13.38
N VAL A 148 1.17 8.25 12.10
CA VAL A 148 1.54 7.06 11.31
C VAL A 148 3.07 6.96 11.29
N PHE A 149 3.61 5.85 11.77
CA PHE A 149 5.05 5.67 11.99
C PHE A 149 5.77 5.11 10.75
N GLU A 150 5.29 5.46 9.58
CA GLU A 150 5.93 5.22 8.30
C GLU A 150 7.28 5.95 8.16
N ALA A 151 8.07 5.48 7.22
CA ALA A 151 9.34 6.11 6.89
C ALA A 151 9.18 7.60 6.57
N SER A 152 9.99 8.43 7.22
CA SER A 152 10.02 9.86 6.94
C SER A 152 10.64 10.16 5.56
N LEU A 153 10.39 11.35 5.03
CA LEU A 153 11.06 11.87 3.84
C LEU A 153 12.07 12.93 4.29
N ASP A 154 13.36 12.65 4.14
CA ASP A 154 14.45 13.52 4.56
C ASP A 154 14.34 14.00 6.03
N GLY A 155 13.91 13.10 6.92
CA GLY A 155 13.70 13.41 8.34
C GLY A 155 12.51 14.30 8.65
N LYS A 156 11.65 14.60 7.66
CA LYS A 156 10.50 15.47 7.82
C LYS A 156 9.21 14.68 8.02
N VAL A 157 8.32 15.22 8.83
CA VAL A 157 6.95 14.70 8.99
C VAL A 157 6.15 14.96 7.72
N LYS A 158 5.48 13.93 7.22
CA LYS A 158 4.56 14.03 6.09
C LYS A 158 3.18 14.46 6.61
N THR A 159 2.77 15.69 6.32
CA THR A 159 1.47 16.25 6.74
C THR A 159 0.39 16.18 5.67
N GLY A 160 0.72 15.69 4.49
CA GLY A 160 -0.21 15.49 3.38
C GLY A 160 0.28 14.42 2.42
N ARG A 161 -0.65 13.73 1.80
CA ARG A 161 -0.37 12.72 0.75
C ARG A 161 -1.27 12.99 -0.44
N LYS A 162 -0.80 12.60 -1.62
CA LYS A 162 -1.66 12.59 -2.81
C LYS A 162 -2.74 11.54 -2.63
N GLY A 163 -3.96 11.86 -3.00
CA GLY A 163 -4.99 10.86 -3.27
C GLY A 163 -4.58 10.03 -4.48
N THR A 164 -5.03 8.78 -4.54
CA THR A 164 -4.74 7.85 -5.63
C THR A 164 -6.03 7.31 -6.23
N ALA A 165 -6.01 7.05 -7.53
CA ALA A 165 -7.05 6.29 -8.24
C ALA A 165 -6.37 5.37 -9.27
N MET A 166 -6.85 4.14 -9.33
CA MET A 166 -6.34 3.14 -10.28
C MET A 166 -7.42 2.83 -11.30
N TYR A 167 -7.04 2.73 -12.58
CA TYR A 167 -7.95 2.38 -13.64
C TYR A 167 -7.37 1.24 -14.46
N GLN A 168 -8.25 0.41 -15.01
CA GLN A 168 -7.92 -0.54 -16.05
C GLN A 168 -8.80 -0.27 -17.25
N ILE A 169 -8.20 -0.06 -18.40
CA ILE A 169 -8.90 0.04 -19.69
C ILE A 169 -8.74 -1.27 -20.43
N LYS A 170 -9.86 -1.80 -20.93
CA LYS A 170 -9.91 -2.95 -21.80
C LYS A 170 -10.36 -2.52 -23.19
N VAL A 171 -9.52 -2.77 -24.19
CA VAL A 171 -9.81 -2.52 -25.60
C VAL A 171 -10.18 -3.84 -26.26
N THR A 172 -11.38 -3.94 -26.82
CA THR A 172 -11.85 -5.10 -27.57
C THR A 172 -11.97 -4.74 -29.04
N GLY A 173 -11.11 -5.33 -29.84
CA GLY A 173 -11.09 -5.23 -31.29
C GLY A 173 -11.62 -6.51 -31.97
N LEU A 174 -11.04 -6.86 -33.13
CA LEU A 174 -11.41 -8.02 -33.93
C LEU A 174 -10.15 -8.70 -34.50
N ALA A 175 -10.01 -10.00 -34.29
CA ALA A 175 -8.88 -10.76 -34.82
C ALA A 175 -9.02 -10.97 -36.32
N SER A 176 -7.89 -10.94 -37.03
CA SER A 176 -7.73 -11.37 -38.41
C SER A 176 -6.32 -11.81 -38.69
N HIS A 177 -6.03 -12.41 -39.83
CA HIS A 177 -4.66 -12.76 -40.19
C HIS A 177 -3.86 -11.51 -40.59
N ALA A 178 -2.77 -11.24 -39.86
CA ALA A 178 -2.01 -9.98 -39.99
C ALA A 178 -1.37 -9.77 -41.40
N GLY A 179 -1.07 -10.83 -42.12
CA GLY A 179 -0.46 -10.77 -43.42
C GLY A 179 -1.39 -11.02 -44.62
N LEU A 180 -2.56 -11.64 -44.41
CA LEU A 180 -3.49 -11.99 -45.49
C LEU A 180 -4.71 -11.05 -45.56
N GLU A 181 -5.30 -10.71 -44.41
CA GLU A 181 -6.55 -9.97 -44.33
C GLU A 181 -6.53 -8.97 -43.15
N PRO A 182 -5.46 -8.16 -43.01
CA PRO A 182 -5.36 -7.23 -41.86
C PRO A 182 -6.50 -6.21 -41.80
N GLU A 183 -7.05 -5.84 -42.94
CA GLU A 183 -8.18 -4.89 -43.09
C GLU A 183 -9.50 -5.42 -42.51
N LYS A 184 -9.64 -6.73 -42.33
CA LYS A 184 -10.83 -7.33 -41.70
C LYS A 184 -10.73 -7.30 -40.17
N GLY A 185 -9.56 -6.97 -39.59
CA GLY A 185 -9.33 -6.88 -38.18
C GLY A 185 -9.53 -5.49 -37.60
N ILE A 186 -9.72 -5.42 -36.28
CA ILE A 186 -9.64 -4.20 -35.49
C ILE A 186 -8.52 -4.36 -34.50
N ASN A 187 -7.42 -3.65 -34.71
CA ASN A 187 -6.20 -3.84 -33.96
C ASN A 187 -6.25 -3.17 -32.57
N ALA A 188 -6.47 -3.98 -31.53
CA ALA A 188 -6.53 -3.49 -30.16
C ALA A 188 -5.20 -2.87 -29.68
N THR A 189 -4.03 -3.34 -30.19
CA THR A 189 -2.73 -2.76 -29.85
C THR A 189 -2.58 -1.33 -30.34
N THR A 190 -3.00 -1.07 -31.58
CA THR A 190 -2.95 0.29 -32.15
C THR A 190 -3.86 1.23 -31.38
N GLU A 191 -5.06 0.76 -31.02
CA GLU A 191 -6.00 1.59 -30.27
C GLU A 191 -5.50 1.89 -28.85
N ILE A 192 -4.99 0.88 -28.13
CA ILE A 192 -4.48 1.12 -26.76
C ILE A 192 -3.25 2.04 -26.77
N ALA A 193 -2.40 1.96 -27.80
CA ALA A 193 -1.26 2.86 -27.95
C ALA A 193 -1.69 4.34 -28.10
N LYS A 194 -2.77 4.61 -28.83
CA LYS A 194 -3.36 5.96 -28.91
C LYS A 194 -3.88 6.44 -27.55
N LEU A 195 -4.53 5.55 -26.80
CA LEU A 195 -5.05 5.86 -25.46
C LEU A 195 -3.91 6.14 -24.47
N VAL A 196 -2.79 5.43 -24.54
CA VAL A 196 -1.59 5.71 -23.72
C VAL A 196 -1.16 7.18 -23.87
N LEU A 197 -1.06 7.68 -25.10
CA LEU A 197 -0.66 9.08 -25.35
C LEU A 197 -1.71 10.07 -24.83
N GLN A 198 -3.00 9.77 -24.99
CA GLN A 198 -4.07 10.63 -24.49
C GLN A 198 -4.07 10.70 -22.97
N ILE A 199 -3.84 9.56 -22.30
CA ILE A 199 -3.80 9.49 -20.84
C ILE A 199 -2.57 10.22 -20.29
N ALA A 200 -1.39 10.00 -20.87
CA ALA A 200 -0.18 10.71 -20.46
C ALA A 200 -0.33 12.24 -20.59
N ALA A 201 -1.07 12.71 -21.59
CA ALA A 201 -1.36 14.13 -21.77
C ALA A 201 -2.33 14.71 -20.72
N LEU A 202 -2.96 13.89 -19.87
CA LEU A 202 -3.82 14.37 -18.78
C LEU A 202 -3.03 14.86 -17.55
N GLU A 203 -1.74 14.59 -17.49
CA GLU A 203 -0.88 15.07 -16.38
C GLU A 203 -0.95 16.58 -16.22
N ASN A 204 -0.85 17.01 -14.97
CA ASN A 204 -0.77 18.42 -14.60
C ASN A 204 0.20 18.57 -13.44
N LEU A 205 1.47 18.65 -13.77
CA LEU A 205 2.57 18.67 -12.79
C LEU A 205 2.55 19.95 -11.93
N GLU A 206 1.97 21.04 -12.41
CA GLU A 206 1.79 22.27 -11.64
C GLU A 206 0.91 22.02 -10.39
N PHE A 207 -0.13 21.18 -10.54
CA PHE A 207 -0.98 20.72 -9.43
C PHE A 207 -0.49 19.42 -8.81
N GLY A 208 0.70 18.94 -9.19
CA GLY A 208 1.23 17.66 -8.74
C GLY A 208 0.41 16.45 -9.20
N THR A 209 -0.39 16.60 -10.25
CA THR A 209 -1.23 15.52 -10.80
C THR A 209 -0.45 14.69 -11.79
N THR A 210 -0.42 13.38 -11.56
CA THR A 210 0.15 12.39 -12.48
C THR A 210 -0.92 11.44 -12.99
N ALA A 211 -0.80 11.00 -14.24
CA ALA A 211 -1.66 10.00 -14.87
C ALA A 211 -0.75 9.06 -15.69
N VAL A 212 -0.25 8.03 -15.04
CA VAL A 212 0.82 7.19 -15.59
C VAL A 212 0.25 5.88 -16.11
N PRO A 213 0.30 5.61 -17.43
CA PRO A 213 0.11 4.26 -17.98
C PRO A 213 1.22 3.33 -17.44
N THR A 214 0.86 2.25 -16.73
CA THR A 214 1.84 1.43 -16.00
C THR A 214 2.04 0.05 -16.60
N VAL A 215 0.96 -0.72 -16.81
CA VAL A 215 1.03 -2.07 -17.36
C VAL A 215 0.18 -2.17 -18.62
N MET A 216 0.80 -2.60 -19.73
CA MET A 216 0.10 -2.86 -20.96
C MET A 216 0.30 -4.30 -21.40
N LYS A 217 -0.80 -4.97 -21.77
CA LYS A 217 -0.77 -6.32 -22.35
C LYS A 217 -1.61 -6.34 -23.62
N SER A 218 -1.08 -6.96 -24.68
CA SER A 218 -1.80 -7.07 -25.97
C SER A 218 -1.28 -8.21 -26.83
N GLY A 219 -2.17 -8.80 -27.62
CA GLY A 219 -1.84 -9.83 -28.58
C GLY A 219 -1.55 -11.21 -27.97
N THR A 220 -1.44 -12.21 -28.86
CA THR A 220 -1.14 -13.60 -28.50
C THR A 220 -0.09 -14.22 -29.39
N THR A 221 -0.12 -13.89 -30.70
CA THR A 221 0.76 -14.43 -31.73
C THR A 221 1.16 -13.35 -32.72
N THR A 222 2.29 -13.53 -33.41
CA THR A 222 2.88 -12.52 -34.30
C THR A 222 2.14 -12.35 -35.63
N ASN A 223 1.37 -13.35 -36.03
CA ASN A 223 0.63 -13.36 -37.32
C ASN A 223 -0.86 -13.05 -37.21
N THR A 224 -1.31 -12.56 -36.03
CA THR A 224 -2.73 -12.25 -35.79
C THR A 224 -2.88 -10.81 -35.36
N VAL A 225 -3.84 -10.08 -35.96
CA VAL A 225 -4.26 -8.76 -35.50
C VAL A 225 -4.84 -8.90 -34.10
N PRO A 226 -4.30 -8.22 -33.07
CA PRO A 226 -4.74 -8.37 -31.69
C PRO A 226 -6.19 -7.93 -31.49
N ALA A 227 -7.02 -8.84 -30.97
CA ALA A 227 -8.43 -8.59 -30.66
C ALA A 227 -8.63 -8.05 -29.23
N LEU A 228 -7.59 -8.09 -28.38
CA LEU A 228 -7.68 -7.70 -27.01
C LEU A 228 -6.40 -7.00 -26.55
N ALA A 229 -6.57 -5.88 -25.84
CA ALA A 229 -5.51 -5.22 -25.10
C ALA A 229 -6.04 -4.70 -23.77
N THR A 230 -5.16 -4.61 -22.76
CA THR A 230 -5.44 -4.01 -21.45
C THR A 230 -4.36 -3.02 -21.08
N LEU A 231 -4.74 -1.98 -20.32
CA LEU A 231 -3.87 -0.94 -19.83
C LEU A 231 -4.24 -0.59 -18.40
N ASP A 232 -3.29 -0.72 -17.46
CA ASP A 232 -3.43 -0.25 -16.10
C ASP A 232 -2.83 1.16 -15.98
N ILE A 233 -3.46 2.01 -15.16
CA ILE A 233 -3.13 3.42 -15.01
C ILE A 233 -3.11 3.77 -13.53
N ASP A 234 -2.01 4.35 -13.06
CA ASP A 234 -1.89 4.96 -11.72
C ASP A 234 -2.12 6.47 -11.84
N VAL A 235 -3.08 6.99 -11.10
CA VAL A 235 -3.41 8.42 -11.04
C VAL A 235 -3.20 8.91 -9.62
N ARG A 236 -2.47 10.03 -9.47
CA ARG A 236 -2.25 10.67 -8.17
C ARG A 236 -2.40 12.17 -8.24
N SER A 237 -3.04 12.78 -7.22
CA SER A 237 -3.15 14.23 -7.10
C SER A 237 -3.31 14.68 -5.64
N PHE A 238 -2.91 15.90 -5.33
CA PHE A 238 -3.15 16.53 -4.03
C PHE A 238 -4.59 17.02 -3.84
N THR A 239 -5.38 17.15 -4.92
CA THR A 239 -6.74 17.70 -4.85
C THR A 239 -7.78 16.74 -5.41
N ASN A 240 -8.95 16.68 -4.76
CA ASN A 240 -10.09 15.91 -5.25
C ASN A 240 -10.62 16.46 -6.59
N ALA A 241 -10.48 17.76 -6.85
CA ALA A 241 -10.89 18.37 -8.11
C ALA A 241 -10.11 17.81 -9.30
N GLU A 242 -8.79 17.67 -9.16
CA GLU A 242 -7.93 17.07 -10.18
C GLU A 242 -8.21 15.56 -10.36
N LEU A 243 -8.41 14.81 -9.26
CA LEU A 243 -8.83 13.40 -9.36
C LEU A 243 -10.15 13.26 -10.13
N ALA A 244 -11.13 14.12 -9.84
CA ALA A 244 -12.41 14.13 -10.55
C ALA A 244 -12.26 14.55 -12.02
N ARG A 245 -11.36 15.49 -12.34
CA ARG A 245 -11.05 15.88 -13.73
C ARG A 245 -10.49 14.69 -14.51
N ILE A 246 -9.51 13.98 -13.94
CA ILE A 246 -8.92 12.79 -14.55
C ILE A 246 -9.96 11.68 -14.71
N ASP A 247 -10.74 11.39 -13.66
CA ASP A 247 -11.81 10.36 -13.72
C ASP A 247 -12.78 10.64 -14.87
N LYS A 248 -13.25 11.89 -14.98
CA LYS A 248 -14.12 12.32 -16.07
C LYS A 248 -13.46 12.15 -17.44
N SER A 249 -12.18 12.49 -17.55
CA SER A 249 -11.44 12.38 -18.81
C SER A 249 -11.28 10.92 -19.22
N ILE A 250 -10.88 10.03 -18.29
CA ILE A 250 -10.70 8.60 -18.56
C ILE A 250 -12.04 7.95 -18.96
N ARG A 251 -13.13 8.25 -18.24
CA ARG A 251 -14.46 7.70 -18.55
C ARG A 251 -15.03 8.19 -19.87
N ASN A 252 -14.54 9.30 -20.38
CA ASN A 252 -14.97 9.88 -21.67
C ASN A 252 -14.06 9.47 -22.84
N LEU A 253 -13.02 8.66 -22.61
CA LEU A 253 -12.21 8.11 -23.69
C LEU A 253 -13.08 7.30 -24.65
N LYS A 254 -12.82 7.45 -25.94
CA LYS A 254 -13.55 6.76 -27.01
C LYS A 254 -12.56 6.20 -28.02
N SER A 255 -13.00 5.16 -28.70
CA SER A 255 -12.40 4.67 -29.95
C SER A 255 -13.47 4.59 -31.01
N ASP A 256 -13.15 5.05 -32.18
CA ASP A 256 -14.08 5.02 -33.35
C ASP A 256 -14.18 3.61 -33.94
N VAL A 257 -13.26 2.71 -33.62
CA VAL A 257 -13.15 1.41 -34.27
C VAL A 257 -13.19 0.23 -33.30
N ALA A 258 -12.83 0.43 -32.02
CA ALA A 258 -12.79 -0.62 -31.02
C ALA A 258 -13.75 -0.34 -29.86
N LYS A 259 -14.19 -1.40 -29.16
CA LYS A 259 -15.01 -1.28 -27.96
C LYS A 259 -14.11 -1.08 -26.72
N LEU A 260 -14.35 -0.01 -25.99
CA LEU A 260 -13.71 0.26 -24.69
C LEU A 260 -14.59 -0.19 -23.53
N LYS A 261 -13.95 -0.69 -22.47
CA LYS A 261 -14.59 -1.04 -21.21
C LYS A 261 -13.66 -0.71 -20.03
#